data_44e2cd85a27c38a39b7dcd6ac222bdee
#
_entry.id   44e2cd85a27c38a39b7dcd6ac222bdee
#
_cell.length_a   1.000
_cell.length_b   1.000
_cell.length_c   1.000
_cell.angle_alpha   90.00
_cell.angle_beta   90.00
_cell.angle_gamma   90.00
#
_symmetry.space_group_name_H-M   'P 1'
#
loop_
_entity.id
_entity.type
_entity.pdbx_description
1 polymer ?
#
loop_
_entity_poly.entity_id
_entity_poly.type
_entity_poly.pdbx_seq_one_letter_code
_entity_poly.pdbx_strand_id
1 'polypeptide(L)'
;MSLNLEQKQAVVAEVAKQVSGAQAIVMVENRGMAVADMTRLRAKARASGVYFRVVKNTLVRRAVAETPFAPLADRMVGPLAYGIGPDPVAVAKVLNDFAKGNEKFVITGGAMPGQVMSAKEIAALAALPPREELIAKLFGTMQAPIAKFVRTLNEIPSRFVRTLAAVRDAKPAS
;
A
#
# COMPACT_ATOMS: atom_id res chain seq x y z
N MET A 1 33.07 -7.20 -3.41
CA MET A 1 33.20 -8.24 -4.46
C MET A 1 32.36 -7.79 -5.66
N SER A 2 32.97 -7.78 -6.84
CA SER A 2 32.24 -7.50 -8.09
C SER A 2 31.51 -8.78 -8.53
N LEU A 3 30.22 -8.68 -8.81
CA LEU A 3 29.43 -9.79 -9.34
C LEU A 3 29.96 -10.21 -10.72
N ASN A 4 30.11 -11.51 -10.98
CA ASN A 4 30.42 -12.05 -12.30
C ASN A 4 29.26 -11.79 -13.28
N LEU A 5 29.51 -11.92 -14.59
CA LEU A 5 28.51 -11.67 -15.63
C LEU A 5 27.27 -12.56 -15.44
N GLU A 6 27.47 -13.84 -15.21
CA GLU A 6 26.40 -14.83 -14.94
C GLU A 6 25.54 -14.46 -13.73
N GLN A 7 26.17 -14.03 -12.63
CA GLN A 7 25.48 -13.56 -11.44
C GLN A 7 24.65 -12.31 -11.69
N LYS A 8 25.15 -11.38 -12.52
CA LYS A 8 24.39 -10.18 -12.91
C LYS A 8 23.18 -10.54 -13.76
N GLN A 9 23.35 -11.48 -14.71
CA GLN A 9 22.24 -11.98 -15.53
C GLN A 9 21.19 -12.71 -14.69
N ALA A 10 21.63 -13.55 -13.74
CA ALA A 10 20.71 -14.21 -12.81
C ALA A 10 19.89 -13.23 -11.96
N VAL A 11 20.53 -12.17 -11.44
CA VAL A 11 19.84 -11.12 -10.68
C VAL A 11 18.85 -10.35 -11.56
N VAL A 12 19.20 -10.02 -12.79
CA VAL A 12 18.29 -9.35 -13.73
C VAL A 12 17.09 -10.24 -14.04
N ALA A 13 17.29 -11.54 -14.31
CA ALA A 13 16.22 -12.48 -14.57
C ALA A 13 15.30 -12.66 -13.36
N GLU A 14 15.86 -12.74 -12.14
CA GLU A 14 15.09 -12.82 -10.90
C GLU A 14 14.23 -11.57 -10.70
N VAL A 15 14.81 -10.38 -10.83
CA VAL A 15 14.09 -9.10 -10.70
C VAL A 15 13.02 -8.97 -11.78
N ALA A 16 13.33 -9.30 -13.04
CA ALA A 16 12.37 -9.25 -14.14
C ALA A 16 11.16 -10.16 -13.88
N LYS A 17 11.39 -11.36 -13.37
CA LYS A 17 10.31 -12.29 -12.97
C LYS A 17 9.42 -11.71 -11.88
N GLN A 18 10.00 -11.03 -10.88
CA GLN A 18 9.23 -10.40 -9.81
C GLN A 18 8.46 -9.17 -10.33
N VAL A 19 9.07 -8.38 -11.20
CA VAL A 19 8.45 -7.18 -11.78
C VAL A 19 7.30 -7.54 -12.72
N SER A 20 7.41 -8.64 -13.49
CA SER A 20 6.32 -9.06 -14.40
C SER A 20 5.03 -9.46 -13.67
N GLY A 21 5.14 -9.94 -12.43
CA GLY A 21 3.99 -10.25 -11.58
C GLY A 21 3.56 -9.13 -10.63
N ALA A 22 4.26 -8.00 -10.63
CA ALA A 22 4.04 -6.91 -9.68
C ALA A 22 3.06 -5.86 -10.21
N GLN A 23 2.25 -5.31 -9.31
CA GLN A 23 1.41 -4.13 -9.56
C GLN A 23 1.99 -2.85 -8.96
N ALA A 24 3.03 -2.95 -8.13
CA ALA A 24 3.72 -1.78 -7.60
C ALA A 24 5.20 -2.06 -7.35
N ILE A 25 6.02 -1.05 -7.62
CA ILE A 25 7.43 -0.97 -7.26
C ILE A 25 7.61 0.30 -6.43
N VAL A 26 8.12 0.17 -5.21
CA VAL A 26 8.44 1.29 -4.33
C VAL A 26 9.95 1.35 -4.11
N MET A 27 10.51 2.53 -4.30
CA MET A 27 11.92 2.82 -4.09
C MET A 27 12.13 3.49 -2.75
N VAL A 28 13.10 3.01 -2.01
CA VAL A 28 13.44 3.53 -0.68
C VAL A 28 14.94 3.76 -0.61
N GLU A 29 15.34 4.91 -0.11
CA GLU A 29 16.73 5.24 0.15
C GLU A 29 17.15 4.71 1.53
N ASN A 30 18.23 3.94 1.56
CA ASN A 30 18.82 3.42 2.79
C ASN A 30 20.06 4.24 3.16
N ARG A 31 19.96 5.06 4.18
CA ARG A 31 21.04 5.94 4.69
C ARG A 31 21.83 5.32 5.84
N GLY A 32 22.17 4.05 5.74
CA GLY A 32 22.99 3.37 6.75
C GLY A 32 22.18 2.88 7.96
N MET A 33 21.19 2.04 7.73
CA MET A 33 20.43 1.34 8.78
C MET A 33 21.25 0.23 9.44
N ALA A 34 20.92 -0.09 10.68
CA ALA A 34 21.45 -1.24 11.38
C ALA A 34 21.00 -2.56 10.71
N VAL A 35 21.88 -3.57 10.76
CA VAL A 35 21.58 -4.90 10.17
C VAL A 35 20.35 -5.53 10.82
N ALA A 36 20.16 -5.34 12.12
CA ALA A 36 19.01 -5.83 12.86
C ALA A 36 17.67 -5.30 12.30
N ASP A 37 17.62 -4.00 11.98
CA ASP A 37 16.40 -3.36 11.45
C ASP A 37 16.11 -3.82 10.03
N MET A 38 17.16 -3.97 9.20
CA MET A 38 17.01 -4.56 7.86
C MET A 38 16.50 -5.99 7.91
N THR A 39 16.93 -6.78 8.88
CA THR A 39 16.44 -8.14 9.06
C THR A 39 14.97 -8.16 9.48
N ARG A 40 14.57 -7.28 10.41
CA ARG A 40 13.16 -7.10 10.81
C ARG A 40 12.29 -6.67 9.64
N LEU A 41 12.76 -5.72 8.82
CA LEU A 41 12.05 -5.27 7.63
C LEU A 41 11.85 -6.43 6.62
N ARG A 42 12.91 -7.18 6.34
CA ARG A 42 12.82 -8.35 5.43
C ARG A 42 11.85 -9.43 5.94
N ALA A 43 11.80 -9.65 7.26
CA ALA A 43 10.86 -10.59 7.86
C ALA A 43 9.41 -10.10 7.69
N LYS A 44 9.12 -8.81 7.98
CA LYS A 44 7.80 -8.22 7.77
C LYS A 44 7.39 -8.19 6.30
N ALA A 45 8.30 -7.84 5.40
CA ALA A 45 8.04 -7.83 3.96
C ALA A 45 7.66 -9.24 3.45
N ARG A 46 8.40 -10.27 3.87
CA ARG A 46 8.07 -11.67 3.51
C ARG A 46 6.72 -12.12 4.05
N ALA A 47 6.38 -11.76 5.29
CA ALA A 47 5.08 -12.07 5.89
C ALA A 47 3.92 -11.43 5.12
N SER A 48 4.14 -10.28 4.49
CA SER A 48 3.14 -9.55 3.69
C SER A 48 3.22 -9.84 2.18
N GLY A 49 4.01 -10.84 1.76
CA GLY A 49 4.17 -11.20 0.34
C GLY A 49 4.92 -10.15 -0.49
N VAL A 50 5.66 -9.25 0.15
CA VAL A 50 6.43 -8.21 -0.52
C VAL A 50 7.87 -8.67 -0.73
N TYR A 51 8.33 -8.64 -1.97
CA TYR A 51 9.73 -8.88 -2.29
C TYR A 51 10.54 -7.61 -2.02
N PHE A 52 11.46 -7.67 -1.06
CA PHE A 52 12.31 -6.54 -0.69
C PHE A 52 13.78 -6.90 -0.84
N ARG A 53 14.48 -6.15 -1.73
CA ARG A 53 15.90 -6.38 -2.00
C ARG A 53 16.64 -5.08 -2.32
N VAL A 54 17.91 -5.02 -1.93
CA VAL A 54 18.87 -4.00 -2.36
C VAL A 54 19.58 -4.54 -3.59
N VAL A 55 19.43 -3.86 -4.72
CA VAL A 55 20.02 -4.25 -6.02
C VAL A 55 20.69 -3.02 -6.63
N LYS A 56 21.74 -3.22 -7.43
CA LYS A 56 22.37 -2.13 -8.18
C LYS A 56 21.37 -1.52 -9.17
N ASN A 57 21.22 -0.21 -9.15
CA ASN A 57 20.27 0.53 -10.00
C ASN A 57 20.42 0.20 -11.49
N THR A 58 21.65 -0.01 -11.97
CA THR A 58 21.92 -0.38 -13.36
C THR A 58 21.33 -1.73 -13.76
N LEU A 59 21.26 -2.70 -12.82
CA LEU A 59 20.63 -4.00 -13.09
C LEU A 59 19.11 -3.91 -13.06
N VAL A 60 18.56 -3.12 -12.14
CA VAL A 60 17.11 -2.89 -12.07
C VAL A 60 16.62 -2.13 -13.31
N ARG A 61 17.34 -1.10 -13.75
CA ARG A 61 17.02 -0.38 -15.01
C ARG A 61 16.91 -1.30 -16.20
N ARG A 62 17.81 -2.29 -16.33
CA ARG A 62 17.75 -3.29 -17.40
C ARG A 62 16.54 -4.22 -17.25
N ALA A 63 16.22 -4.64 -16.02
CA ALA A 63 15.07 -5.50 -15.76
C ALA A 63 13.72 -4.80 -16.01
N VAL A 64 13.66 -3.48 -15.84
CA VAL A 64 12.43 -2.68 -15.96
C VAL A 64 12.24 -2.08 -17.36
N ALA A 65 13.29 -2.04 -18.20
CA ALA A 65 13.28 -1.39 -19.52
C ALA A 65 12.17 -1.89 -20.45
N GLU A 66 11.85 -3.19 -20.39
CA GLU A 66 10.83 -3.84 -21.23
C GLU A 66 9.46 -3.95 -20.53
N THR A 67 9.28 -3.26 -19.39
CA THR A 67 8.05 -3.34 -18.57
C THR A 67 7.33 -1.99 -18.52
N PRO A 68 6.05 -1.95 -18.13
CA PRO A 68 5.30 -0.71 -17.91
C PRO A 68 5.91 0.25 -16.88
N PHE A 69 6.95 -0.19 -16.16
CA PHE A 69 7.67 0.58 -15.15
C PHE A 69 8.89 1.32 -15.71
N ALA A 70 9.13 1.32 -17.03
CA ALA A 70 10.23 2.01 -17.68
C ALA A 70 10.41 3.49 -17.24
N PRO A 71 9.35 4.31 -17.04
CA PRO A 71 9.48 5.70 -16.58
C PRO A 71 10.13 5.86 -15.20
N LEU A 72 10.24 4.77 -14.42
CA LEU A 72 10.90 4.79 -13.12
C LEU A 72 12.43 4.87 -13.23
N ALA A 73 12.99 4.44 -14.37
CA ALA A 73 14.42 4.33 -14.58
C ALA A 73 15.18 5.66 -14.36
N ASP A 74 14.55 6.79 -14.73
CA ASP A 74 15.15 8.13 -14.59
C ASP A 74 15.30 8.57 -13.13
N ARG A 75 14.46 8.04 -12.24
CA ARG A 75 14.49 8.35 -10.80
C ARG A 75 15.34 7.39 -9.97
N MET A 76 15.95 6.37 -10.59
CA MET A 76 16.81 5.41 -9.89
C MET A 76 18.21 5.97 -9.66
N VAL A 77 18.35 6.88 -8.67
CA VAL A 77 19.63 7.51 -8.30
C VAL A 77 19.84 7.32 -6.78
N GLY A 78 21.08 7.01 -6.37
CA GLY A 78 21.44 6.85 -4.97
C GLY A 78 21.40 5.40 -4.44
N PRO A 79 21.55 5.21 -3.12
CA PRO A 79 21.55 3.89 -2.47
C PRO A 79 20.13 3.37 -2.26
N LEU A 80 19.54 2.83 -3.32
CA LEU A 80 18.15 2.42 -3.35
C LEU A 80 17.96 0.94 -2.94
N ALA A 81 16.88 0.70 -2.22
CA ALA A 81 16.27 -0.59 -2.02
C ALA A 81 14.90 -0.62 -2.73
N TYR A 82 14.51 -1.77 -3.21
CA TYR A 82 13.30 -1.95 -4.00
C TYR A 82 12.33 -2.87 -3.28
N GLY A 83 11.11 -2.38 -3.05
CA GLY A 83 9.98 -3.17 -2.60
C GLY A 83 9.05 -3.45 -3.78
N ILE A 84 8.84 -4.71 -4.11
CA ILE A 84 8.06 -5.15 -5.27
C ILE A 84 6.96 -6.08 -4.77
N GLY A 85 5.74 -5.90 -5.23
CA GLY A 85 4.65 -6.79 -4.83
C GLY A 85 3.40 -6.68 -5.71
N PRO A 86 2.55 -7.71 -5.62
CA PRO A 86 1.29 -7.75 -6.38
C PRO A 86 0.22 -6.82 -5.80
N ASP A 87 0.32 -6.45 -4.51
CA ASP A 87 -0.61 -5.52 -3.86
C ASP A 87 0.09 -4.20 -3.53
N PRO A 88 -0.25 -3.10 -4.22
CA PRO A 88 0.35 -1.79 -4.00
C PRO A 88 0.14 -1.27 -2.57
N VAL A 89 -1.01 -1.56 -1.96
CA VAL A 89 -1.33 -1.11 -0.60
C VAL A 89 -0.47 -1.83 0.43
N ALA A 90 -0.29 -3.15 0.30
CA ALA A 90 0.56 -3.93 1.20
C ALA A 90 2.03 -3.47 1.13
N VAL A 91 2.56 -3.24 -0.08
CA VAL A 91 3.93 -2.72 -0.27
C VAL A 91 4.09 -1.35 0.38
N ALA A 92 3.18 -0.42 0.09
CA ALA A 92 3.22 0.94 0.62
C ALA A 92 3.11 0.95 2.16
N LYS A 93 2.20 0.15 2.73
CA LYS A 93 1.97 0.07 4.18
C LYS A 93 3.18 -0.45 4.94
N VAL A 94 3.75 -1.59 4.50
CA VAL A 94 4.93 -2.19 5.16
C VAL A 94 6.12 -1.21 5.15
N LEU A 95 6.38 -0.56 4.03
CA LEU A 95 7.50 0.37 3.90
C LEU A 95 7.26 1.69 4.64
N ASN A 96 6.03 2.22 4.62
CA ASN A 96 5.68 3.46 5.32
C ASN A 96 5.67 3.28 6.84
N ASP A 97 5.14 2.17 7.35
CA ASP A 97 5.14 1.87 8.79
C ASP A 97 6.56 1.70 9.32
N PHE A 98 7.45 1.15 8.49
CA PHE A 98 8.86 1.03 8.83
C PHE A 98 9.58 2.39 8.75
N ALA A 99 9.26 3.23 7.77
CA ALA A 99 9.81 4.57 7.61
C ALA A 99 9.46 5.48 8.80
N LYS A 100 8.25 5.37 9.35
CA LYS A 100 7.85 6.12 10.57
C LYS A 100 8.69 5.80 11.79
N GLY A 101 9.23 4.58 11.87
CA GLY A 101 10.08 4.15 12.98
C GLY A 101 11.58 4.38 12.78
N ASN A 102 12.02 4.77 11.58
CA ASN A 102 13.43 4.87 11.22
C ASN A 102 13.70 6.07 10.31
N GLU A 103 14.29 7.12 10.84
CA GLU A 103 14.64 8.34 10.08
C GLU A 103 15.64 8.10 8.92
N LYS A 104 16.45 7.04 9.03
CA LYS A 104 17.44 6.64 8.00
C LYS A 104 16.83 5.92 6.80
N PHE A 105 15.52 5.65 6.84
CA PHE A 105 14.78 4.95 5.80
C PHE A 105 13.79 5.91 5.15
N VAL A 106 14.15 6.45 4.00
CA VAL A 106 13.37 7.48 3.32
C VAL A 106 12.74 6.92 2.06
N ILE A 107 11.42 7.04 1.94
CA ILE A 107 10.71 6.68 0.72
C ILE A 107 10.94 7.78 -0.31
N THR A 108 11.59 7.44 -1.43
CA THR A 108 11.92 8.38 -2.51
C THR A 108 10.79 8.48 -3.53
N GLY A 109 10.13 7.37 -3.80
CA GLY A 109 9.05 7.30 -4.79
C GLY A 109 8.74 5.86 -5.17
N GLY A 110 7.87 5.69 -6.15
CA GLY A 110 7.52 4.37 -6.69
C GLY A 110 6.85 4.49 -8.04
N ALA A 111 6.43 3.36 -8.56
CA ALA A 111 5.60 3.32 -9.75
C ALA A 111 4.53 2.22 -9.66
N MET A 112 3.41 2.52 -10.24
CA MET A 112 2.40 1.55 -10.69
C MET A 112 2.49 1.43 -12.22
N PRO A 113 1.90 0.41 -12.84
CA PRO A 113 1.92 0.27 -14.28
C PRO A 113 1.42 1.55 -14.97
N GLY A 114 2.32 2.22 -15.71
CA GLY A 114 2.01 3.45 -16.44
C GLY A 114 2.03 4.75 -15.64
N GLN A 115 2.22 4.73 -14.31
CA GLN A 115 2.22 5.93 -13.48
C GLN A 115 3.37 5.93 -12.47
N VAL A 116 4.14 7.00 -12.46
CA VAL A 116 5.20 7.23 -11.45
C VAL A 116 4.60 8.01 -10.28
N MET A 117 4.84 7.53 -9.07
CA MET A 117 4.31 8.10 -7.83
C MET A 117 5.39 8.81 -7.02
N SER A 118 4.99 9.90 -6.39
CA SER A 118 5.80 10.62 -5.41
C SER A 118 5.73 9.96 -4.01
N ALA A 119 6.62 10.35 -3.10
CA ALA A 119 6.58 9.88 -1.72
C ALA A 119 5.27 10.21 -1.00
N LYS A 120 4.63 11.35 -1.32
CA LYS A 120 3.33 11.76 -0.75
C LYS A 120 2.19 10.83 -1.19
N GLU A 121 2.18 10.43 -2.46
CA GLU A 121 1.17 9.50 -3.00
C GLU A 121 1.33 8.10 -2.42
N ILE A 122 2.58 7.65 -2.19
CA ILE A 122 2.84 6.37 -1.51
C ILE A 122 2.35 6.42 -0.05
N ALA A 123 2.55 7.54 0.65
CA ALA A 123 2.02 7.71 2.00
C ALA A 123 0.47 7.71 2.01
N ALA A 124 -0.17 8.29 1.02
CA ALA A 124 -1.62 8.23 0.83
C ALA A 124 -2.11 6.80 0.56
N LEU A 125 -1.39 6.03 -0.29
CA LEU A 125 -1.68 4.61 -0.52
C LEU A 125 -1.54 3.77 0.76
N ALA A 126 -0.51 4.05 1.57
CA ALA A 126 -0.31 3.35 2.84
C ALA A 126 -1.41 3.62 3.88
N ALA A 127 -2.13 4.74 3.75
CA ALA A 127 -3.28 5.06 4.60
C ALA A 127 -4.56 4.33 4.19
N LEU A 128 -4.60 3.71 3.00
CA LEU A 128 -5.74 2.94 2.54
C LEU A 128 -5.90 1.63 3.34
N PRO A 129 -7.13 1.20 3.60
CA PRO A 129 -7.38 -0.11 4.18
C PRO A 129 -7.04 -1.23 3.18
N PRO A 130 -6.88 -2.49 3.65
CA PRO A 130 -6.62 -3.62 2.78
C PRO A 130 -7.74 -3.82 1.74
N ARG A 131 -7.41 -4.56 0.67
CA ARG A 131 -8.28 -4.75 -0.49
C ARG A 131 -9.69 -5.22 -0.13
N GLU A 132 -9.82 -6.13 0.82
CA GLU A 132 -11.11 -6.67 1.26
C GLU A 132 -12.01 -5.59 1.89
N GLU A 133 -11.43 -4.73 2.72
CA GLU A 133 -12.17 -3.61 3.31
C GLU A 133 -12.55 -2.54 2.28
N LEU A 134 -11.72 -2.31 1.25
CA LEU A 134 -12.04 -1.40 0.15
C LEU A 134 -13.24 -1.90 -0.63
N ILE A 135 -13.29 -3.20 -0.92
CA ILE A 135 -14.42 -3.84 -1.59
C ILE A 135 -15.68 -3.75 -0.71
N ALA A 136 -15.56 -4.04 0.58
CA ALA A 136 -16.67 -3.91 1.52
C ALA A 136 -17.21 -2.48 1.60
N LYS A 137 -16.34 -1.47 1.64
CA LYS A 137 -16.72 -0.05 1.59
C LYS A 137 -17.42 0.31 0.28
N LEU A 138 -16.93 -0.19 -0.86
CA LEU A 138 -17.58 0.02 -2.15
C LEU A 138 -19.00 -0.51 -2.14
N PHE A 139 -19.22 -1.75 -1.73
CA PHE A 139 -20.56 -2.32 -1.63
C PHE A 139 -21.45 -1.55 -0.62
N GLY A 140 -20.88 -1.16 0.52
CA GLY A 140 -21.56 -0.34 1.51
C GLY A 140 -22.04 1.01 0.93
N THR A 141 -21.18 1.70 0.17
CA THR A 141 -21.55 2.97 -0.48
C THR A 141 -22.59 2.80 -1.57
N MET A 142 -22.57 1.69 -2.32
CA MET A 142 -23.61 1.37 -3.33
C MET A 142 -24.96 1.07 -2.67
N GLN A 143 -24.98 0.42 -1.52
CA GLN A 143 -26.21 0.12 -0.77
C GLN A 143 -26.73 1.31 0.04
N ALA A 144 -25.88 2.28 0.38
CA ALA A 144 -26.23 3.39 1.24
C ALA A 144 -27.45 4.21 0.78
N PRO A 145 -27.65 4.54 -0.52
CA PRO A 145 -28.84 5.27 -0.97
C PRO A 145 -30.14 4.50 -0.70
N ILE A 146 -30.15 3.20 -0.96
CA ILE A 146 -31.29 2.32 -0.75
C ILE A 146 -31.63 2.21 0.75
N ALA A 147 -30.58 1.96 1.55
CA ALA A 147 -30.75 1.89 3.01
C ALA A 147 -31.22 3.21 3.62
N LYS A 148 -30.72 4.35 3.10
CA LYS A 148 -31.18 5.69 3.53
C LYS A 148 -32.65 5.90 3.18
N PHE A 149 -33.09 5.52 1.98
CA PHE A 149 -34.48 5.61 1.58
C PHE A 149 -35.41 4.78 2.46
N VAL A 150 -35.07 3.52 2.71
CA VAL A 150 -35.84 2.65 3.60
C VAL A 150 -35.90 3.21 5.02
N ARG A 151 -34.79 3.76 5.54
CA ARG A 151 -34.76 4.39 6.86
C ARG A 151 -35.68 5.61 6.93
N THR A 152 -35.70 6.47 5.90
CA THR A 152 -36.58 7.65 5.89
C THR A 152 -38.05 7.25 5.87
N LEU A 153 -38.43 6.19 5.15
CA LEU A 153 -39.82 5.67 5.19
C LEU A 153 -40.18 5.12 6.58
N ASN A 154 -39.26 4.42 7.23
CA ASN A 154 -39.49 3.84 8.55
C ASN A 154 -39.38 4.88 9.69
N GLU A 155 -38.84 6.07 9.41
CA GLU A 155 -38.68 7.09 10.45
C GLU A 155 -40.00 7.71 10.90
N ILE A 156 -40.98 7.84 10.00
CA ILE A 156 -42.29 8.40 10.30
C ILE A 156 -43.01 7.58 11.40
N PRO A 157 -43.22 6.25 11.24
CA PRO A 157 -43.83 5.45 12.31
C PRO A 157 -42.95 5.36 13.57
N SER A 158 -41.61 5.34 13.40
CA SER A 158 -40.69 5.28 14.55
C SER A 158 -40.70 6.57 15.37
N ARG A 159 -40.85 7.75 14.75
CA ARG A 159 -41.01 9.03 15.46
C ARG A 159 -42.33 9.04 16.24
N PHE A 160 -43.40 8.57 15.64
CA PHE A 160 -44.70 8.51 16.32
C PHE A 160 -44.65 7.63 17.55
N VAL A 161 -44.09 6.44 17.49
CA VAL A 161 -43.91 5.55 18.62
C VAL A 161 -43.05 6.18 19.73
N ARG A 162 -41.93 6.86 19.34
CA ARG A 162 -41.04 7.55 20.29
C ARG A 162 -41.77 8.72 21.01
N THR A 163 -42.61 9.47 20.30
CA THR A 163 -43.37 10.55 20.91
C THR A 163 -44.42 10.01 21.88
N LEU A 164 -45.10 8.93 21.55
CA LEU A 164 -46.02 8.26 22.50
C LEU A 164 -45.31 7.73 23.73
N ALA A 165 -44.13 7.11 23.56
CA ALA A 165 -43.31 6.66 24.68
C ALA A 165 -42.87 7.84 25.58
N ALA A 166 -42.43 8.93 24.99
CA ALA A 166 -42.07 10.14 25.75
C ALA A 166 -43.24 10.75 26.52
N VAL A 167 -44.45 10.75 25.96
CA VAL A 167 -45.68 11.23 26.64
C VAL A 167 -46.04 10.28 27.79
N ARG A 168 -45.92 8.95 27.61
CA ARG A 168 -46.13 8.00 28.67
C ARG A 168 -45.17 8.22 29.85
N ASP A 169 -43.88 8.39 29.54
CA ASP A 169 -42.82 8.53 30.54
C ASP A 169 -42.86 9.92 31.24
N ALA A 170 -43.46 10.94 30.58
CA ALA A 170 -43.69 12.28 31.15
C ALA A 170 -44.95 12.35 32.03
N LYS A 171 -45.87 11.37 31.99
CA LYS A 171 -47.03 11.33 32.91
C LYS A 171 -46.54 10.79 34.23
N PRO A 172 -46.65 11.59 35.34
CA PRO A 172 -46.39 11.04 36.69
C PRO A 172 -47.35 9.90 36.94
N ALA A 173 -46.85 8.80 37.52
CA ALA A 173 -47.69 7.71 37.99
C ALA A 173 -48.62 8.25 39.08
N SER A 174 -49.88 8.42 38.76
CA SER A 174 -50.96 8.69 39.71
C SER A 174 -51.41 7.41 40.37
#